data_de5f74e34f7f31652ef1b220be88c080
#
_entry.id   de5f74e34f7f31652ef1b220be88c080
#
_cell.length_a   1.000
_cell.length_b   1.000
_cell.length_c   1.000
_cell.angle_alpha   90.00
_cell.angle_beta   90.00
_cell.angle_gamma   90.00
#
_symmetry.space_group_name_H-M   'P 1'
#
loop_
_entity.id
_entity.type
_entity.pdbx_description
1 polymer ?
#
loop_
_entity_poly.entity_id
_entity_poly.type
_entity_poly.pdbx_seq_one_letter_code
_entity_poly.pdbx_strand_id
1 'polypeptide(L)'
;GRRVDPAALSGSLVITPTANPLGLDNRTKTAPQDLQDLDQTFPGNPQGMVTNHMAHALFQEVRAVASCLVNMHTMGSIHDSKPYCVYKVFPGSAVTEAQLLRMTSFFEPSVSCRMDVGGAGELPGNIA
;
A
#
# COMPACT_ATOMS: atom_id res chain seq x y z
N GLY A 1 -18.06 -2.06 -11.71
CA GLY A 1 -17.05 -1.03 -11.51
C GLY A 1 -17.08 -0.02 -12.64
N ARG A 2 -16.98 1.25 -12.31
CA ARG A 2 -16.83 2.30 -13.33
C ARG A 2 -15.48 2.11 -14.01
N ARG A 3 -15.45 2.17 -15.33
CA ARG A 3 -14.19 2.16 -16.08
C ARG A 3 -13.54 3.53 -15.98
N VAL A 4 -12.22 3.57 -15.84
CA VAL A 4 -11.45 4.80 -16.01
C VAL A 4 -11.48 5.17 -17.48
N ASP A 5 -11.85 6.41 -17.78
CA ASP A 5 -11.74 6.94 -19.14
C ASP A 5 -10.30 7.46 -19.33
N PRO A 6 -9.50 6.83 -20.19
CA PRO A 6 -8.13 7.26 -20.42
C PRO A 6 -8.03 8.70 -20.96
N ALA A 7 -9.04 9.17 -21.68
CA ALA A 7 -9.06 10.53 -22.24
C ALA A 7 -9.27 11.60 -21.15
N ALA A 8 -9.89 11.23 -20.03
CA ALA A 8 -10.09 12.12 -18.89
C ALA A 8 -8.97 12.01 -17.84
N LEU A 9 -8.00 11.10 -18.03
CA LEU A 9 -6.91 10.90 -17.09
C LEU A 9 -5.77 11.88 -17.37
N SER A 10 -5.42 12.67 -16.36
CA SER A 10 -4.23 13.51 -16.38
C SER A 10 -3.08 12.78 -15.67
N GLY A 11 -2.21 12.14 -16.44
CA GLY A 11 -1.12 11.31 -15.92
C GLY A 11 -1.30 9.82 -16.22
N SER A 12 -0.66 8.97 -15.42
CA SER A 12 -0.70 7.51 -15.58
C SER A 12 -1.27 6.85 -14.33
N LEU A 13 -2.04 5.79 -14.54
CA LEU A 13 -2.56 4.95 -13.48
C LEU A 13 -2.00 3.54 -13.61
N VAL A 14 -1.26 3.09 -12.60
CA VAL A 14 -0.77 1.71 -12.49
C VAL A 14 -1.61 1.01 -11.43
N ILE A 15 -2.14 -0.14 -11.76
CA ILE A 15 -2.99 -0.94 -10.87
C ILE A 15 -2.36 -2.31 -10.68
N THR A 16 -2.10 -2.68 -9.44
CA THR A 16 -1.72 -4.04 -9.04
C THR A 16 -2.94 -4.69 -8.39
N PRO A 17 -3.71 -5.52 -9.13
CA PRO A 17 -4.98 -6.06 -8.61
C PRO A 17 -4.77 -6.97 -7.41
N THR A 18 -3.62 -7.64 -7.34
CA THR A 18 -3.25 -8.55 -6.26
C THR A 18 -1.78 -8.42 -5.97
N ALA A 19 -1.43 -7.85 -4.83
CA ALA A 19 -0.04 -7.70 -4.41
C ALA A 19 0.57 -9.03 -3.96
N ASN A 20 -0.23 -9.89 -3.28
CA ASN A 20 0.18 -11.20 -2.81
C ASN A 20 -0.62 -12.32 -3.48
N PRO A 21 -0.28 -12.76 -4.72
CA PRO A 21 -0.98 -13.83 -5.40
C PRO A 21 -0.88 -15.17 -4.65
N LEU A 22 0.25 -15.45 -4.00
CA LEU A 22 0.46 -16.70 -3.25
C LEU A 22 -0.48 -16.79 -2.04
N GLY A 23 -0.65 -15.69 -1.32
CA GLY A 23 -1.61 -15.61 -0.22
C GLY A 23 -3.05 -15.68 -0.72
N LEU A 24 -3.37 -15.02 -1.84
CA LEU A 24 -4.71 -15.06 -2.43
C LEU A 24 -5.13 -16.46 -2.83
N ASP A 25 -4.27 -17.19 -3.54
CA ASP A 25 -4.55 -18.56 -4.01
C ASP A 25 -4.81 -19.52 -2.84
N ASN A 26 -4.13 -19.28 -1.72
CA ASN A 26 -4.28 -20.11 -0.51
C ASN A 26 -5.27 -19.53 0.51
N ARG A 27 -5.89 -18.38 0.22
CA ARG A 27 -6.80 -17.66 1.12
C ARG A 27 -6.18 -17.37 2.50
N THR A 28 -4.90 -17.03 2.49
CA THR A 28 -4.12 -16.68 3.69
C THR A 28 -3.52 -15.28 3.54
N LYS A 29 -3.23 -14.64 4.67
CA LYS A 29 -2.51 -13.36 4.67
C LYS A 29 -1.03 -13.56 4.29
N THR A 30 -0.45 -14.66 4.73
CA THR A 30 0.95 -15.01 4.50
C THR A 30 1.12 -15.88 3.26
N ALA A 31 2.28 -15.79 2.62
CA ALA A 31 2.66 -16.73 1.57
C ALA A 31 2.95 -18.10 2.18
N PRO A 32 2.36 -19.21 1.67
CA PRO A 32 2.53 -20.53 2.27
C PRO A 32 3.95 -21.10 2.15
N GLN A 33 4.76 -20.55 1.24
CA GLN A 33 6.13 -21.02 0.99
C GLN A 33 7.12 -20.63 2.08
N ASP A 34 6.89 -19.49 2.74
CA ASP A 34 7.81 -18.95 3.75
C ASP A 34 7.10 -18.40 4.98
N LEU A 35 5.76 -18.46 5.00
CA LEU A 35 4.89 -18.00 6.08
C LEU A 35 5.05 -16.49 6.41
N GLN A 36 5.66 -15.72 5.52
CA GLN A 36 5.84 -14.30 5.70
C GLN A 36 4.62 -13.50 5.21
N ASP A 37 4.34 -12.42 5.91
CA ASP A 37 3.35 -11.43 5.54
C ASP A 37 4.00 -10.38 4.64
N LEU A 38 3.50 -10.24 3.40
CA LEU A 38 4.05 -9.30 2.44
C LEU A 38 4.04 -7.86 2.97
N ASP A 39 2.97 -7.47 3.67
CA ASP A 39 2.85 -6.13 4.24
C ASP A 39 3.95 -5.81 5.27
N GLN A 40 4.42 -6.84 5.99
CA GLN A 40 5.48 -6.72 6.99
C GLN A 40 6.89 -6.95 6.43
N THR A 41 7.01 -7.17 5.12
CA THR A 41 8.28 -7.58 4.50
C THR A 41 8.93 -6.44 3.70
N PHE A 42 8.19 -5.39 3.34
CA PHE A 42 8.75 -4.26 2.60
C PHE A 42 9.92 -3.59 3.34
N PRO A 43 10.95 -3.10 2.62
CA PRO A 43 11.10 -3.01 1.15
C PRO A 43 11.55 -4.31 0.47
N GLY A 44 11.66 -5.41 1.19
CA GLY A 44 12.10 -6.70 0.68
C GLY A 44 13.61 -6.85 0.57
N ASN A 45 14.02 -8.04 0.15
CA ASN A 45 15.44 -8.39 -0.05
C ASN A 45 15.57 -9.31 -1.27
N PRO A 46 16.35 -8.96 -2.30
CA PRO A 46 16.52 -9.77 -3.50
C PRO A 46 17.28 -11.08 -3.26
N GLN A 47 17.89 -11.29 -2.08
CA GLN A 47 18.53 -12.55 -1.65
C GLN A 47 17.72 -13.29 -0.58
N GLY A 48 16.51 -12.80 -0.25
CA GLY A 48 15.65 -13.41 0.77
C GLY A 48 14.78 -14.54 0.23
N MET A 49 13.73 -14.88 0.99
CA MET A 49 12.74 -15.86 0.59
C MET A 49 11.74 -15.28 -0.42
N VAL A 50 10.78 -16.06 -0.87
CA VAL A 50 9.85 -15.67 -1.94
C VAL A 50 9.10 -14.38 -1.64
N THR A 51 8.61 -14.20 -0.41
CA THR A 51 7.91 -12.97 -0.02
C THR A 51 8.85 -11.75 -0.03
N ASN A 52 10.12 -11.93 0.33
CA ASN A 52 11.14 -10.88 0.23
C ASN A 52 11.41 -10.46 -1.23
N HIS A 53 11.45 -11.43 -2.15
CA HIS A 53 11.59 -11.14 -3.59
C HIS A 53 10.38 -10.36 -4.11
N MET A 54 9.17 -10.79 -3.74
CA MET A 54 7.94 -10.10 -4.14
C MET A 54 7.89 -8.66 -3.61
N ALA A 55 8.18 -8.48 -2.32
CA ALA A 55 8.23 -7.16 -1.70
C ALA A 55 9.26 -6.27 -2.40
N HIS A 56 10.46 -6.79 -2.65
CA HIS A 56 11.53 -6.06 -3.32
C HIS A 56 11.12 -5.63 -4.74
N ALA A 57 10.60 -6.54 -5.54
CA ALA A 57 10.17 -6.24 -6.90
C ALA A 57 9.07 -5.16 -6.93
N LEU A 58 8.01 -5.33 -6.14
CA LEU A 58 6.94 -4.35 -6.03
C LEU A 58 7.46 -2.98 -5.56
N PHE A 59 8.30 -2.96 -4.55
CA PHE A 59 8.85 -1.71 -4.02
C PHE A 59 9.69 -0.96 -5.06
N GLN A 60 10.54 -1.65 -5.83
CA GLN A 60 11.35 -1.02 -6.87
C GLN A 60 10.49 -0.44 -7.99
N GLU A 61 9.47 -1.19 -8.46
CA GLU A 61 8.55 -0.70 -9.49
C GLU A 61 7.76 0.54 -9.02
N VAL A 62 7.18 0.47 -7.82
CA VAL A 62 6.44 1.60 -7.26
C VAL A 62 7.34 2.83 -7.10
N ARG A 63 8.52 2.65 -6.52
CA ARG A 63 9.48 3.74 -6.29
C ARG A 63 9.95 4.39 -7.59
N ALA A 64 10.06 3.62 -8.67
CA ALA A 64 10.56 4.12 -9.95
C ALA A 64 9.55 5.05 -10.67
N VAL A 65 8.24 4.84 -10.48
CA VAL A 65 7.21 5.47 -11.32
C VAL A 65 6.13 6.23 -10.56
N ALA A 66 5.89 5.90 -9.28
CA ALA A 66 4.77 6.46 -8.55
C ALA A 66 5.11 7.79 -7.88
N SER A 67 4.31 8.82 -8.15
CA SER A 67 4.27 10.06 -7.37
C SER A 67 3.25 9.99 -6.22
N CYS A 68 2.36 8.99 -6.26
CA CYS A 68 1.33 8.75 -5.26
C CYS A 68 1.06 7.25 -5.20
N LEU A 69 0.92 6.70 -4.02
CA LEU A 69 0.56 5.30 -3.78
C LEU A 69 -0.70 5.22 -2.93
N VAL A 70 -1.65 4.40 -3.38
CA VAL A 70 -2.81 3.99 -2.58
C VAL A 70 -2.71 2.49 -2.34
N ASN A 71 -2.54 2.12 -1.08
CA ASN A 71 -2.51 0.73 -0.65
C ASN A 71 -3.87 0.35 -0.05
N MET A 72 -4.55 -0.62 -0.66
CA MET A 72 -5.90 -1.03 -0.26
C MET A 72 -5.84 -2.35 0.50
N HIS A 73 -6.40 -2.35 1.70
CA HIS A 73 -6.46 -3.50 2.58
C HIS A 73 -7.88 -3.94 2.87
N THR A 74 -8.03 -5.19 3.29
CA THR A 74 -9.23 -5.71 3.97
C THR A 74 -8.87 -6.09 5.40
N MET A 75 -9.83 -6.04 6.30
CA MET A 75 -9.63 -6.40 7.72
C MET A 75 -9.71 -7.92 7.97
N GLY A 76 -9.67 -8.71 6.90
CA GLY A 76 -9.81 -10.16 6.98
C GLY A 76 -11.25 -10.62 7.21
N SER A 77 -11.44 -11.90 7.51
CA SER A 77 -12.76 -12.55 7.58
C SER A 77 -13.44 -12.45 8.94
N ILE A 78 -12.74 -11.97 9.96
CA ILE A 78 -13.22 -11.99 11.36
C ILE A 78 -13.61 -10.59 11.89
N HIS A 79 -13.39 -9.55 11.09
CA HIS A 79 -13.69 -8.17 11.49
C HIS A 79 -14.71 -7.57 10.53
N ASP A 80 -15.75 -6.96 11.10
CA ASP A 80 -16.65 -6.06 10.39
C ASP A 80 -16.20 -4.63 10.66
N SER A 81 -15.69 -3.96 9.65
CA SER A 81 -15.11 -2.63 9.77
C SER A 81 -15.72 -1.69 8.75
N LYS A 82 -16.07 -0.49 9.18
CA LYS A 82 -16.41 0.58 8.26
C LYS A 82 -15.16 1.01 7.48
N PRO A 83 -15.31 1.48 6.24
CA PRO A 83 -14.20 2.02 5.48
C PRO A 83 -13.51 3.16 6.24
N TYR A 84 -12.19 3.09 6.34
CA TYR A 84 -11.38 4.15 6.91
C TYR A 84 -10.10 4.32 6.08
N CYS A 85 -9.50 5.50 6.13
CA CYS A 85 -8.21 5.78 5.53
C CYS A 85 -7.16 6.02 6.59
N VAL A 86 -5.94 5.62 6.29
CA VAL A 86 -4.75 5.99 7.07
C VAL A 86 -3.86 6.83 6.16
N TYR A 87 -3.37 7.96 6.65
CA TYR A 87 -2.35 8.73 5.98
C TYR A 87 -1.17 8.96 6.91
N LYS A 88 0.02 8.93 6.33
CA LYS A 88 1.27 9.00 7.08
C LYS A 88 1.95 10.34 6.86
N VAL A 89 2.32 10.98 7.95
CA VAL A 89 3.04 12.26 7.93
C VAL A 89 4.50 12.01 8.28
N PHE A 90 5.39 12.33 7.34
CA PHE A 90 6.84 12.20 7.51
C PHE A 90 7.46 13.57 7.74
N PRO A 91 8.34 13.72 8.73
CA PRO A 91 9.10 14.95 8.91
C PRO A 91 9.93 15.28 7.65
N GLY A 92 9.82 16.52 7.18
CA GLY A 92 10.55 16.97 5.99
C GLY A 92 9.99 16.48 4.66
N SER A 93 8.81 15.83 4.63
CA SER A 93 8.13 15.47 3.39
C SER A 93 7.77 16.71 2.57
N ALA A 94 7.95 16.65 1.25
CA ALA A 94 7.46 17.65 0.32
C ALA A 94 5.93 17.64 0.18
N VAL A 95 5.29 16.51 0.56
CA VAL A 95 3.83 16.37 0.56
C VAL A 95 3.27 16.90 1.86
N THR A 96 2.37 17.86 1.76
CA THR A 96 1.74 18.47 2.94
C THR A 96 0.60 17.60 3.49
N GLU A 97 0.32 17.73 4.77
CA GLU A 97 -0.82 17.05 5.39
C GLU A 97 -2.16 17.39 4.71
N ALA A 98 -2.33 18.63 4.26
CA ALA A 98 -3.53 19.05 3.52
C ALA A 98 -3.69 18.29 2.20
N GLN A 99 -2.60 17.99 1.50
CA GLN A 99 -2.64 17.16 0.29
C GLN A 99 -3.02 15.71 0.60
N LEU A 100 -2.48 15.14 1.67
CA LEU A 100 -2.82 13.78 2.12
C LEU A 100 -4.31 13.69 2.50
N LEU A 101 -4.81 14.64 3.28
CA LEU A 101 -6.23 14.70 3.66
C LEU A 101 -7.14 14.84 2.43
N ARG A 102 -6.74 15.66 1.45
CA ARG A 102 -7.48 15.75 0.18
C ARG A 102 -7.50 14.41 -0.55
N MET A 103 -6.41 13.67 -0.56
CA MET A 103 -6.39 12.33 -1.17
C MET A 103 -7.34 11.37 -0.47
N THR A 104 -7.34 11.33 0.86
CA THR A 104 -8.24 10.46 1.62
C THR A 104 -9.70 10.79 1.39
N SER A 105 -10.05 12.07 1.19
CA SER A 105 -11.43 12.51 0.98
C SER A 105 -12.10 11.91 -0.25
N PHE A 106 -11.34 11.53 -1.28
CA PHE A 106 -11.89 10.88 -2.48
C PHE A 106 -12.42 9.47 -2.23
N PHE A 107 -12.05 8.86 -1.11
CA PHE A 107 -12.51 7.52 -0.71
C PHE A 107 -13.72 7.55 0.22
N GLU A 108 -14.20 8.75 0.58
CA GLU A 108 -15.33 8.96 1.47
C GLU A 108 -15.28 8.09 2.75
N PRO A 109 -14.13 8.06 3.47
CA PRO A 109 -13.98 7.20 4.63
C PRO A 109 -14.84 7.68 5.78
N SER A 110 -15.29 6.74 6.63
CA SER A 110 -15.95 7.07 7.89
C SER A 110 -15.02 7.79 8.86
N VAL A 111 -13.72 7.47 8.79
CA VAL A 111 -12.65 8.07 9.60
C VAL A 111 -11.37 8.17 8.76
N SER A 112 -10.64 9.27 8.91
CA SER A 112 -9.27 9.42 8.41
C SER A 112 -8.31 9.44 9.61
N CYS A 113 -7.45 8.45 9.69
CA CYS A 113 -6.47 8.29 10.76
C CYS A 113 -5.13 8.91 10.34
N ARG A 114 -4.64 9.84 11.14
CA ARG A 114 -3.30 10.39 11.00
C ARG A 114 -2.29 9.49 11.72
N MET A 115 -1.19 9.21 11.07
CA MET A 115 -0.07 8.50 11.64
C MET A 115 1.20 9.33 11.48
N ASP A 116 1.81 9.71 12.58
CA ASP A 116 3.13 10.34 12.58
C ASP A 116 4.19 9.26 12.47
N VAL A 117 5.01 9.37 11.44
CA VAL A 117 6.15 8.48 11.26
C VAL A 117 7.38 9.21 11.77
N GLY A 118 7.97 8.70 12.85
CA GLY A 118 9.22 9.20 13.42
C GLY A 118 10.36 9.15 12.40
N GLY A 119 11.32 10.05 12.54
CA GLY A 119 12.34 10.41 11.57
C GLY A 119 12.93 9.30 10.70
N ALA A 120 13.41 9.71 9.54
CA ALA A 120 14.11 8.92 8.52
C ALA A 120 13.29 7.92 7.68
N GLY A 121 11.97 7.95 7.69
CA GLY A 121 11.17 7.20 6.73
C GLY A 121 11.19 5.67 6.87
N GLU A 122 11.74 5.18 7.96
CA GLU A 122 11.86 3.75 8.22
C GLU A 122 10.71 3.27 9.10
N LEU A 123 9.56 3.04 8.48
CA LEU A 123 8.67 2.01 8.99
C LEU A 123 9.03 0.72 8.24
N PRO A 124 9.79 -0.19 8.84
CA PRO A 124 9.98 -1.50 8.25
C PRO A 124 8.62 -2.16 8.08
N GLY A 125 8.41 -2.75 6.92
CA GLY A 125 7.29 -3.61 6.72
C GLY A 125 6.04 -3.01 6.07
N ASN A 126 6.04 -1.77 5.62
CA ASN A 126 4.88 -1.23 4.91
C ASN A 126 5.31 -0.46 3.66
N ILE A 127 4.64 -0.72 2.52
CA ILE A 127 4.99 -0.06 1.24
C ILE A 127 4.47 1.38 1.16
N ALA A 128 3.44 1.74 1.93
CA ALA A 128 2.76 3.04 1.87
C ALA A 128 2.97 3.86 3.15
#